data_57b3fb79553c42da02a304f6ff773c64
#
_entry.id   57b3fb79553c42da02a304f6ff773c64
#
_cell.length_a   1.000
_cell.length_b   1.000
_cell.length_c   1.000
_cell.angle_alpha   90.00
_cell.angle_beta   90.00
_cell.angle_gamma   90.00
#
_symmetry.space_group_name_H-M   'P 1'
#
loop_
_entity.id
_entity.type
_entity.pdbx_description
1 polymer ?
#
loop_
_entity_poly.entity_id
_entity_poly.type
_entity_poly.pdbx_seq_one_letter_code
_entity_poly.pdbx_strand_id
1 'polypeptide(L)'
;MVLVLEFHFLGQNRHNHNCNNVLNFIRTINDDKGMAIGARHITVSTSGLAHKIREFANEGVQVNLAVSLHAPNNELRSSIMKINRAFPIEKLFAAIEYYIETTNRRVTFEYIMLNEVNDGVKQALELAELLKNIKKLSYVNLIPYNPVSEHDQYSRSPKERVMAFYDTLKKKGVNCVVRQEHGTDIDAACGQLRSNTMKRDRQKAVAEVNP
;
A
#
# COMPACT_ATOMS: atom_id res chain seq x y z
N MET A 1 7.92 1.55 -18.55
CA MET A 1 8.38 1.97 -17.21
C MET A 1 7.13 2.36 -16.42
N VAL A 2 6.86 1.71 -15.29
CA VAL A 2 5.75 2.08 -14.39
C VAL A 2 6.38 2.94 -13.29
N LEU A 3 5.96 4.19 -13.17
CA LEU A 3 6.37 5.08 -12.10
C LEU A 3 5.44 4.86 -10.91
N VAL A 4 5.94 4.18 -9.87
CA VAL A 4 5.22 4.06 -8.60
C VAL A 4 5.64 5.22 -7.71
N LEU A 5 4.73 6.15 -7.51
CA LEU A 5 4.92 7.25 -6.57
C LEU A 5 4.30 6.83 -5.24
N GLU A 6 5.15 6.42 -4.30
CA GLU A 6 4.72 6.14 -2.93
C GLU A 6 4.58 7.45 -2.15
N PHE A 7 3.35 7.90 -1.99
CA PHE A 7 3.05 9.01 -1.10
C PHE A 7 2.48 8.46 0.21
N HIS A 8 3.30 8.40 1.21
CA HIS A 8 2.85 8.14 2.57
C HIS A 8 2.11 9.38 3.08
N PHE A 9 0.78 9.32 3.07
CA PHE A 9 -0.06 10.25 3.82
C PHE A 9 0.08 9.93 5.33
N LEU A 10 1.29 10.12 5.87
CA LEU A 10 1.59 9.91 7.28
C LEU A 10 1.59 11.25 8.01
N GLY A 11 0.77 11.35 9.04
CA GLY A 11 0.90 12.33 10.10
C GLY A 11 -0.23 13.35 10.21
N GLN A 12 -0.66 13.56 11.41
CA GLN A 12 -1.64 14.57 11.83
C GLN A 12 -1.13 15.98 11.50
N ASN A 13 -2.00 16.85 10.98
CA ASN A 13 -1.84 18.31 10.81
C ASN A 13 -1.04 18.90 9.61
N ARG A 14 -0.47 18.13 8.68
CA ARG A 14 0.15 18.69 7.45
C ARG A 14 -0.44 18.16 6.14
N HIS A 15 -1.65 17.62 6.18
CA HIS A 15 -2.19 16.76 5.12
C HIS A 15 -2.68 17.47 3.86
N ASN A 16 -3.24 18.67 3.97
CA ASN A 16 -3.77 19.36 2.79
C ASN A 16 -2.65 19.80 1.83
N HIS A 17 -1.54 20.26 2.36
CA HIS A 17 -0.40 20.68 1.52
C HIS A 17 0.22 19.49 0.75
N ASN A 18 0.28 18.30 1.36
CA ASN A 18 0.89 17.15 0.70
C ASN A 18 0.03 16.63 -0.45
N CYS A 19 -1.30 16.58 -0.31
CA CYS A 19 -2.20 16.18 -1.38
C CYS A 19 -2.09 17.11 -2.59
N ASN A 20 -2.10 18.42 -2.37
CA ASN A 20 -1.95 19.40 -3.44
C ASN A 20 -0.59 19.31 -4.13
N ASN A 21 0.49 19.09 -3.38
CA ASN A 21 1.83 18.91 -3.96
C ASN A 21 1.89 17.65 -4.81
N VAL A 22 1.28 16.54 -4.37
CA VAL A 22 1.17 15.30 -5.14
C VAL A 22 0.39 15.52 -6.43
N LEU A 23 -0.75 16.19 -6.37
CA LEU A 23 -1.56 16.50 -7.53
C LEU A 23 -0.82 17.41 -8.52
N ASN A 24 -0.16 18.46 -8.04
CA ASN A 24 0.65 19.33 -8.88
C ASN A 24 1.80 18.58 -9.55
N PHE A 25 2.48 17.70 -8.80
CA PHE A 25 3.52 16.85 -9.35
C PHE A 25 2.98 15.92 -10.44
N ILE A 26 1.85 15.25 -10.19
CA ILE A 26 1.20 14.37 -11.18
C ILE A 26 0.85 15.16 -12.44
N ARG A 27 0.24 16.34 -12.31
CA ARG A 27 -0.12 17.20 -13.42
C ARG A 27 1.12 17.61 -14.21
N THR A 28 2.21 17.98 -13.52
CA THR A 28 3.47 18.38 -14.17
C THR A 28 4.10 17.25 -14.98
N ILE A 29 4.19 16.04 -14.43
CA ILE A 29 4.81 14.91 -15.14
C ILE A 29 3.92 14.33 -16.25
N ASN A 30 2.60 14.54 -16.14
CA ASN A 30 1.62 14.10 -17.14
C ASN A 30 1.39 15.13 -18.24
N ASP A 31 1.89 16.36 -18.11
CA ASP A 31 1.76 17.42 -19.10
C ASP A 31 2.47 17.04 -20.40
N ASP A 32 1.75 17.16 -21.53
CA ASP A 32 2.26 16.83 -22.87
C ASP A 32 3.45 17.72 -23.28
N LYS A 33 3.54 18.94 -22.71
CA LYS A 33 4.66 19.86 -22.91
C LYS A 33 5.84 19.60 -21.96
N GLY A 34 5.66 18.68 -20.98
CA GLY A 34 6.66 18.30 -20.00
C GLY A 34 7.21 16.91 -20.25
N MET A 35 7.13 16.04 -19.24
CA MET A 35 7.64 14.66 -19.32
C MET A 35 6.71 13.71 -20.08
N ALA A 36 5.46 14.09 -20.34
CA ALA A 36 4.44 13.34 -21.05
C ALA A 36 4.25 11.89 -20.53
N ILE A 37 4.42 11.68 -19.21
CA ILE A 37 4.22 10.37 -18.59
C ILE A 37 2.73 10.09 -18.54
N GLY A 38 2.26 9.12 -19.33
CA GLY A 38 0.84 8.76 -19.37
C GLY A 38 0.30 8.37 -18.00
N ALA A 39 -0.85 8.90 -17.62
CA ALA A 39 -1.47 8.72 -16.28
C ALA A 39 -1.62 7.25 -15.88
N ARG A 40 -1.79 6.33 -16.84
CA ARG A 40 -1.85 4.87 -16.61
C ARG A 40 -0.55 4.26 -16.07
N HIS A 41 0.56 4.96 -16.24
CA HIS A 41 1.88 4.55 -15.73
C HIS A 41 2.19 5.15 -14.36
N ILE A 42 1.28 5.97 -13.84
CA ILE A 42 1.41 6.60 -12.52
C ILE A 42 0.49 5.86 -11.54
N THR A 43 1.03 5.50 -10.38
CA THR A 43 0.27 4.89 -9.29
C THR A 43 0.50 5.69 -8.01
N VAL A 44 -0.57 6.07 -7.35
CA VAL A 44 -0.54 6.76 -6.04
C VAL A 44 -0.86 5.76 -4.96
N SER A 45 0.01 5.65 -3.94
CA SER A 45 -0.17 4.77 -2.79
C SER A 45 -0.77 5.50 -1.58
N THR A 46 -1.64 4.80 -0.84
CA THR A 46 -2.24 5.30 0.40
C THR A 46 -2.37 4.21 1.46
N SER A 47 -2.24 4.59 2.72
CA SER A 47 -2.54 3.72 3.86
C SER A 47 -4.05 3.53 4.12
N GLY A 48 -4.92 4.25 3.37
CA GLY A 48 -6.37 4.11 3.46
C GLY A 48 -7.11 5.24 4.18
N LEU A 49 -6.70 6.50 3.98
CA LEU A 49 -7.42 7.69 4.39
C LEU A 49 -8.68 7.87 3.52
N ALA A 50 -9.81 7.28 3.92
CA ALA A 50 -11.03 7.18 3.11
C ALA A 50 -11.52 8.53 2.54
N HIS A 51 -11.49 9.60 3.33
CA HIS A 51 -11.88 10.94 2.86
C HIS A 51 -10.94 11.46 1.77
N LYS A 52 -9.63 11.20 1.87
CA LYS A 52 -8.66 11.62 0.85
C LYS A 52 -8.77 10.83 -0.44
N ILE A 53 -9.15 9.55 -0.38
CA ILE A 53 -9.47 8.75 -1.58
C ILE A 53 -10.65 9.38 -2.33
N ARG A 54 -11.69 9.82 -1.62
CA ARG A 54 -12.85 10.49 -2.23
C ARG A 54 -12.49 11.85 -2.83
N GLU A 55 -11.72 12.69 -2.11
CA GLU A 55 -11.23 13.97 -2.63
C GLU A 55 -10.41 13.72 -3.92
N PHE A 56 -9.49 12.76 -3.87
CA PHE A 56 -8.63 12.40 -4.99
C PHE A 56 -9.39 11.91 -6.22
N ALA A 57 -10.51 11.19 -6.03
CA ALA A 57 -11.37 10.74 -7.12
C ALA A 57 -11.94 11.92 -7.94
N ASN A 58 -12.19 13.07 -7.29
CA ASN A 58 -12.79 14.25 -7.92
C ASN A 58 -11.77 15.18 -8.60
N GLU A 59 -10.47 14.91 -8.48
CA GLU A 59 -9.42 15.78 -9.04
C GLU A 59 -9.20 15.64 -10.55
N GLY A 60 -9.94 14.73 -11.20
CA GLY A 60 -9.88 14.53 -12.66
C GLY A 60 -8.58 13.88 -13.16
N VAL A 61 -7.69 13.45 -12.26
CA VAL A 61 -6.44 12.75 -12.63
C VAL A 61 -6.73 11.26 -12.88
N GLN A 62 -6.27 10.74 -14.02
CA GLN A 62 -6.55 9.37 -14.47
C GLN A 62 -5.43 8.38 -14.09
N VAL A 63 -4.92 8.46 -12.87
CA VAL A 63 -3.86 7.60 -12.34
C VAL A 63 -4.43 6.33 -11.68
N ASN A 64 -3.59 5.37 -11.37
CA ASN A 64 -3.98 4.20 -10.60
C ASN A 64 -3.83 4.47 -9.10
N LEU A 65 -4.65 3.79 -8.29
CA LEU A 65 -4.58 3.85 -6.84
C LEU A 65 -4.03 2.53 -6.28
N ALA A 66 -3.09 2.61 -5.36
CA ALA A 66 -2.63 1.48 -4.54
C ALA A 66 -3.01 1.71 -3.07
N VAL A 67 -3.60 0.71 -2.45
CA VAL A 67 -4.07 0.78 -1.06
C VAL A 67 -3.39 -0.28 -0.22
N SER A 68 -2.69 0.14 0.82
CA SER A 68 -2.14 -0.76 1.85
C SER A 68 -3.30 -1.34 2.67
N LEU A 69 -3.73 -2.56 2.31
CA LEU A 69 -4.84 -3.25 2.97
C LEU A 69 -4.34 -4.15 4.10
N HIS A 70 -3.48 -5.09 3.79
CA HIS A 70 -2.73 -6.01 4.65
C HIS A 70 -3.58 -6.96 5.52
N ALA A 71 -4.90 -6.81 5.53
CA ALA A 71 -5.82 -7.70 6.24
C ALA A 71 -7.23 -7.65 5.63
N PRO A 72 -8.01 -8.75 5.70
CA PRO A 72 -9.35 -8.82 5.13
C PRO A 72 -10.46 -8.37 6.08
N ASN A 73 -10.18 -8.16 7.37
CA ASN A 73 -11.15 -7.77 8.39
C ASN A 73 -10.58 -6.71 9.35
N ASN A 74 -11.47 -6.04 10.09
CA ASN A 74 -11.11 -4.91 10.96
C ASN A 74 -10.23 -5.30 12.15
N GLU A 75 -10.46 -6.46 12.74
CA GLU A 75 -9.69 -6.93 13.89
C GLU A 75 -8.22 -7.07 13.50
N LEU A 76 -7.96 -7.85 12.47
CA LEU A 76 -6.61 -8.09 11.97
C LEU A 76 -5.98 -6.82 11.40
N ARG A 77 -6.74 -6.01 10.65
CA ARG A 77 -6.22 -4.76 10.10
C ARG A 77 -5.84 -3.77 11.21
N SER A 78 -6.61 -3.70 12.29
CA SER A 78 -6.33 -2.79 13.42
C SER A 78 -5.09 -3.21 14.22
N SER A 79 -4.75 -4.51 14.24
CA SER A 79 -3.52 -4.99 14.88
C SER A 79 -2.27 -4.64 14.07
N ILE A 80 -2.38 -4.61 12.72
CA ILE A 80 -1.26 -4.31 11.81
C ILE A 80 -1.17 -2.81 11.52
N MET A 81 -2.31 -2.14 11.31
CA MET A 81 -2.39 -0.76 10.86
C MET A 81 -3.28 0.10 11.77
N LYS A 82 -2.68 1.00 12.55
CA LYS A 82 -3.41 1.90 13.46
C LYS A 82 -4.45 2.77 12.75
N ILE A 83 -4.26 3.08 11.46
CA ILE A 83 -5.18 3.89 10.66
C ILE A 83 -6.57 3.27 10.54
N ASN A 84 -6.69 1.93 10.67
CA ASN A 84 -7.96 1.24 10.59
C ASN A 84 -8.95 1.67 11.71
N ARG A 85 -8.45 2.10 12.86
CA ARG A 85 -9.30 2.60 13.96
C ARG A 85 -10.08 3.86 13.56
N ALA A 86 -9.47 4.72 12.75
CA ALA A 86 -10.12 5.94 12.24
C ALA A 86 -10.95 5.65 10.97
N PHE A 87 -10.44 4.77 10.11
CA PHE A 87 -11.05 4.40 8.84
C PHE A 87 -11.17 2.87 8.73
N PRO A 88 -12.23 2.29 9.35
CA PRO A 88 -12.51 0.86 9.24
C PRO A 88 -12.70 0.43 7.78
N ILE A 89 -12.57 -0.88 7.53
CA ILE A 89 -12.62 -1.47 6.18
C ILE A 89 -13.89 -1.03 5.41
N GLU A 90 -15.02 -0.93 6.07
CA GLU A 90 -16.29 -0.53 5.44
C GLU A 90 -16.22 0.90 4.90
N LYS A 91 -15.64 1.82 5.66
CA LYS A 91 -15.44 3.22 5.23
C LYS A 91 -14.39 3.30 4.12
N LEU A 92 -13.33 2.51 4.22
CA LEU A 92 -12.29 2.43 3.21
C LEU A 92 -12.86 1.91 1.89
N PHE A 93 -13.61 0.80 1.92
CA PHE A 93 -14.18 0.20 0.72
C PHE A 93 -15.24 1.09 0.08
N ALA A 94 -16.10 1.76 0.86
CA ALA A 94 -17.02 2.75 0.33
C ALA A 94 -16.32 3.92 -0.40
N ALA A 95 -15.12 4.31 0.04
CA ALA A 95 -14.32 5.31 -0.67
C ALA A 95 -13.63 4.75 -1.92
N ILE A 96 -13.21 3.48 -1.90
CA ILE A 96 -12.62 2.79 -3.04
C ILE A 96 -13.67 2.54 -4.13
N GLU A 97 -14.86 2.10 -3.78
CA GLU A 97 -15.99 1.93 -4.71
C GLU A 97 -16.30 3.26 -5.40
N TYR A 98 -16.44 4.34 -4.63
CA TYR A 98 -16.61 5.69 -5.17
C TYR A 98 -15.46 6.09 -6.13
N TYR A 99 -14.20 5.79 -5.77
CA TYR A 99 -13.06 6.06 -6.65
C TYR A 99 -13.17 5.29 -7.97
N ILE A 100 -13.52 4.00 -7.92
CA ILE A 100 -13.67 3.16 -9.11
C ILE A 100 -14.83 3.67 -9.99
N GLU A 101 -15.97 4.00 -9.39
CA GLU A 101 -17.15 4.52 -10.11
C GLU A 101 -16.86 5.87 -10.79
N THR A 102 -16.17 6.78 -10.09
CA THR A 102 -15.86 8.12 -10.59
C THR A 102 -14.79 8.12 -11.67
N THR A 103 -13.73 7.30 -11.50
CA THR A 103 -12.55 7.36 -12.37
C THR A 103 -12.47 6.24 -13.41
N ASN A 104 -13.22 5.16 -13.21
CA ASN A 104 -13.11 3.89 -13.94
C ASN A 104 -11.66 3.35 -13.96
N ARG A 105 -10.87 3.60 -12.87
CA ARG A 105 -9.48 3.19 -12.75
C ARG A 105 -9.33 2.01 -11.83
N ARG A 106 -8.28 1.22 -12.09
CA ARG A 106 -7.94 0.05 -11.29
C ARG A 106 -7.39 0.47 -9.92
N VAL A 107 -7.77 -0.30 -8.90
CA VAL A 107 -7.19 -0.23 -7.56
C VAL A 107 -6.35 -1.48 -7.30
N THR A 108 -5.13 -1.28 -6.83
CA THR A 108 -4.24 -2.36 -6.39
C THR A 108 -4.25 -2.41 -4.85
N PHE A 109 -4.46 -3.59 -4.30
CA PHE A 109 -4.38 -3.84 -2.86
C PHE A 109 -3.03 -4.44 -2.52
N GLU A 110 -2.23 -3.71 -1.78
CA GLU A 110 -0.97 -4.19 -1.25
C GLU A 110 -1.27 -5.05 0.00
N TYR A 111 -0.82 -6.30 -0.03
CA TYR A 111 -1.06 -7.27 1.04
C TYR A 111 0.25 -7.93 1.45
N ILE A 112 0.83 -7.46 2.56
CA ILE A 112 2.05 -8.03 3.12
C ILE A 112 1.74 -9.37 3.78
N MET A 113 2.54 -10.40 3.50
CA MET A 113 2.33 -11.76 3.98
C MET A 113 3.13 -11.98 5.27
N LEU A 114 2.43 -11.98 6.41
CA LEU A 114 2.99 -12.17 7.75
C LEU A 114 2.66 -13.58 8.23
N ASN A 115 3.70 -14.37 8.51
CA ASN A 115 3.55 -15.77 8.90
C ASN A 115 2.64 -15.95 10.12
N GLU A 116 1.64 -16.84 10.00
CA GLU A 116 0.66 -17.18 11.03
C GLU A 116 -0.20 -16.01 11.53
N VAL A 117 -0.10 -14.85 10.89
CA VAL A 117 -0.88 -13.65 11.24
C VAL A 117 -2.01 -13.44 10.24
N ASN A 118 -1.66 -13.25 8.96
CA ASN A 118 -2.63 -12.89 7.92
C ASN A 118 -2.56 -13.77 6.65
N ASP A 119 -1.74 -14.81 6.66
CA ASP A 119 -1.35 -15.62 5.49
C ASP A 119 -2.12 -16.95 5.35
N GLY A 120 -3.16 -17.16 6.16
CA GLY A 120 -3.96 -18.38 6.13
C GLY A 120 -5.01 -18.41 5.01
N VAL A 121 -5.43 -19.61 4.63
CA VAL A 121 -6.51 -19.84 3.63
C VAL A 121 -7.81 -19.16 4.05
N LYS A 122 -8.12 -19.09 5.35
CA LYS A 122 -9.28 -18.37 5.87
C LYS A 122 -9.24 -16.90 5.48
N GLN A 123 -8.11 -16.24 5.70
CA GLN A 123 -7.93 -14.84 5.34
C GLN A 123 -7.99 -14.61 3.82
N ALA A 124 -7.51 -15.58 3.02
CA ALA A 124 -7.66 -15.51 1.56
C ALA A 124 -9.12 -15.56 1.12
N LEU A 125 -9.95 -16.40 1.76
CA LEU A 125 -11.39 -16.50 1.49
C LEU A 125 -12.13 -15.21 1.91
N GLU A 126 -11.82 -14.66 3.09
CA GLU A 126 -12.37 -13.40 3.57
C GLU A 126 -12.01 -12.25 2.61
N LEU A 127 -10.73 -12.20 2.14
CA LEU A 127 -10.28 -11.20 1.18
C LEU A 127 -11.01 -11.33 -0.17
N ALA A 128 -11.20 -12.55 -0.65
CA ALA A 128 -11.92 -12.78 -1.89
C ALA A 128 -13.40 -12.34 -1.80
N GLU A 129 -14.04 -12.53 -0.66
CA GLU A 129 -15.41 -12.05 -0.43
C GLU A 129 -15.46 -10.53 -0.34
N LEU A 130 -14.50 -9.92 0.37
CA LEU A 130 -14.39 -8.47 0.48
C LEU A 130 -14.23 -7.78 -0.89
N LEU A 131 -13.52 -8.41 -1.82
CA LEU A 131 -13.27 -7.87 -3.17
C LEU A 131 -14.38 -8.20 -4.18
N LYS A 132 -15.39 -8.97 -3.83
CA LYS A 132 -16.38 -9.54 -4.74
C LYS A 132 -17.01 -8.53 -5.69
N ASN A 133 -17.41 -7.36 -5.19
CA ASN A 133 -18.13 -6.35 -5.97
C ASN A 133 -17.20 -5.56 -6.90
N ILE A 134 -15.92 -5.44 -6.57
CA ILE A 134 -14.94 -4.62 -7.30
C ILE A 134 -13.87 -5.43 -8.03
N LYS A 135 -13.96 -6.77 -8.04
CA LYS A 135 -12.90 -7.66 -8.53
C LYS A 135 -12.46 -7.41 -9.97
N LYS A 136 -13.30 -6.84 -10.85
CA LYS A 136 -12.94 -6.53 -12.24
C LYS A 136 -11.89 -5.42 -12.34
N LEU A 137 -11.96 -4.44 -11.44
CA LEU A 137 -11.04 -3.31 -11.38
C LEU A 137 -10.14 -3.37 -10.13
N SER A 138 -10.05 -4.52 -9.48
CA SER A 138 -9.15 -4.77 -8.37
C SER A 138 -8.02 -5.72 -8.74
N TYR A 139 -6.89 -5.53 -8.07
CA TYR A 139 -5.70 -6.35 -8.19
C TYR A 139 -5.05 -6.51 -6.82
N VAL A 140 -4.63 -7.69 -6.45
CA VAL A 140 -3.95 -7.95 -5.18
C VAL A 140 -2.47 -8.21 -5.41
N ASN A 141 -1.63 -7.43 -4.79
CA ASN A 141 -0.19 -7.61 -4.79
C ASN A 141 0.22 -8.26 -3.46
N LEU A 142 0.53 -9.56 -3.49
CA LEU A 142 1.00 -10.30 -2.32
C LEU A 142 2.49 -10.05 -2.15
N ILE A 143 2.87 -9.44 -1.03
CA ILE A 143 4.24 -9.02 -0.74
C ILE A 143 4.80 -9.94 0.34
N PRO A 144 5.76 -10.83 0.03
CA PRO A 144 6.47 -11.56 1.07
C PRO A 144 7.10 -10.58 2.06
N TYR A 145 6.95 -10.85 3.36
CA TYR A 145 7.50 -9.98 4.39
C TYR A 145 9.03 -10.02 4.38
N ASN A 146 9.65 -8.85 4.35
CA ASN A 146 11.08 -8.72 4.59
C ASN A 146 11.28 -8.32 6.05
N PRO A 147 11.89 -9.17 6.89
CA PRO A 147 12.09 -8.89 8.31
C PRO A 147 12.84 -7.57 8.54
N VAL A 148 12.34 -6.77 9.47
CA VAL A 148 12.97 -5.52 9.90
C VAL A 148 13.19 -5.55 11.41
N SER A 149 14.33 -5.04 11.85
CA SER A 149 14.73 -5.06 13.27
C SER A 149 13.77 -4.33 14.23
N GLU A 150 12.89 -3.50 13.70
CA GLU A 150 11.90 -2.72 14.45
C GLU A 150 10.59 -3.50 14.70
N HIS A 151 10.38 -4.61 14.00
CA HIS A 151 9.17 -5.44 14.02
C HIS A 151 9.54 -6.93 14.11
N ASP A 152 10.34 -7.29 15.11
CA ASP A 152 10.81 -8.66 15.38
C ASP A 152 9.70 -9.66 15.71
N GLN A 153 8.50 -9.14 16.09
CA GLN A 153 7.31 -9.97 16.32
C GLN A 153 6.74 -10.60 15.04
N TYR A 154 7.15 -10.15 13.84
CA TYR A 154 6.67 -10.70 12.58
C TYR A 154 7.77 -11.51 11.88
N SER A 155 7.35 -12.61 11.26
CA SER A 155 8.22 -13.44 10.45
C SER A 155 7.65 -13.60 9.04
N ARG A 156 8.52 -13.98 8.13
CA ARG A 156 8.19 -14.23 6.74
C ARG A 156 7.36 -15.50 6.59
N SER A 157 6.29 -15.43 5.80
CA SER A 157 5.48 -16.60 5.46
C SER A 157 6.29 -17.60 4.61
N PRO A 158 6.23 -18.91 4.93
CA PRO A 158 6.76 -19.95 4.08
C PRO A 158 6.13 -19.91 2.67
N LYS A 159 6.91 -20.32 1.67
CA LYS A 159 6.46 -20.29 0.26
C LYS A 159 5.16 -21.07 0.03
N GLU A 160 5.01 -22.18 0.70
CA GLU A 160 3.85 -23.06 0.62
C GLU A 160 2.57 -22.33 1.08
N ARG A 161 2.66 -21.55 2.17
CA ARG A 161 1.53 -20.76 2.67
C ARG A 161 1.18 -19.60 1.72
N VAL A 162 2.20 -18.92 1.20
CA VAL A 162 2.02 -17.86 0.19
C VAL A 162 1.32 -18.42 -1.05
N MET A 163 1.74 -19.60 -1.54
CA MET A 163 1.13 -20.22 -2.70
C MET A 163 -0.29 -20.72 -2.42
N ALA A 164 -0.56 -21.30 -1.25
CA ALA A 164 -1.91 -21.71 -0.86
C ALA A 164 -2.88 -20.52 -0.81
N PHE A 165 -2.42 -19.38 -0.29
CA PHE A 165 -3.16 -18.12 -0.27
C PHE A 165 -3.42 -17.61 -1.71
N TYR A 166 -2.39 -17.55 -2.54
CA TYR A 166 -2.47 -17.15 -3.94
C TYR A 166 -3.45 -18.02 -4.73
N ASP A 167 -3.33 -19.36 -4.63
CA ASP A 167 -4.20 -20.30 -5.34
C ASP A 167 -5.66 -20.17 -4.90
N THR A 168 -5.89 -19.90 -3.61
CA THR A 168 -7.23 -19.65 -3.08
C THR A 168 -7.84 -18.40 -3.70
N LEU A 169 -7.11 -17.30 -3.78
CA LEU A 169 -7.57 -16.07 -4.44
C LEU A 169 -7.87 -16.31 -5.92
N LYS A 170 -6.98 -17.02 -6.63
CA LYS A 170 -7.16 -17.37 -8.06
C LYS A 170 -8.40 -18.21 -8.29
N LYS A 171 -8.64 -19.24 -7.47
CA LYS A 171 -9.85 -20.07 -7.52
C LYS A 171 -11.13 -19.27 -7.30
N LYS A 172 -11.08 -18.19 -6.53
CA LYS A 172 -12.19 -17.24 -6.31
C LYS A 172 -12.30 -16.16 -7.39
N GLY A 173 -11.45 -16.20 -8.42
CA GLY A 173 -11.46 -15.26 -9.54
C GLY A 173 -10.92 -13.87 -9.21
N VAL A 174 -10.10 -13.76 -8.16
CA VAL A 174 -9.40 -12.52 -7.80
C VAL A 174 -8.11 -12.43 -8.61
N ASN A 175 -7.88 -11.27 -9.24
CA ASN A 175 -6.62 -10.98 -9.91
C ASN A 175 -5.55 -10.71 -8.85
N CYS A 176 -4.51 -11.54 -8.80
CA CYS A 176 -3.41 -11.38 -7.85
C CYS A 176 -2.07 -11.83 -8.43
N VAL A 177 -1.00 -11.32 -7.83
CA VAL A 177 0.39 -11.71 -8.11
C VAL A 177 1.16 -11.81 -6.79
N VAL A 178 2.15 -12.68 -6.74
CA VAL A 178 3.17 -12.65 -5.71
C VAL A 178 4.33 -11.79 -6.22
N ARG A 179 4.64 -10.72 -5.47
CA ARG A 179 5.73 -9.81 -5.83
C ARG A 179 7.06 -10.57 -5.82
N GLN A 180 7.80 -10.47 -6.91
CA GLN A 180 9.19 -10.94 -6.94
C GLN A 180 10.04 -10.00 -6.10
N GLU A 181 10.90 -10.59 -5.29
CA GLU A 181 11.84 -9.83 -4.47
C GLU A 181 13.10 -9.53 -5.27
N HIS A 182 13.55 -8.30 -5.12
CA HIS A 182 14.85 -7.85 -5.58
C HIS A 182 15.53 -7.16 -4.39
N GLY A 183 16.81 -7.49 -4.13
CA GLY A 183 17.58 -6.83 -3.08
C GLY A 183 17.26 -7.28 -1.65
N THR A 184 17.04 -8.59 -1.44
CA THR A 184 16.86 -9.18 -0.09
C THR A 184 18.13 -9.12 0.76
N ASP A 185 19.26 -8.86 0.13
CA ASP A 185 20.60 -8.71 0.72
C ASP A 185 20.92 -7.27 1.14
N ILE A 186 20.06 -6.33 0.81
CA ILE A 186 20.17 -4.92 1.19
C ILE A 186 18.90 -4.44 1.89
N ASP A 187 19.00 -3.37 2.69
CA ASP A 187 17.87 -2.73 3.39
C ASP A 187 16.89 -2.06 2.40
N ALA A 188 16.30 -2.84 1.49
CA ALA A 188 15.49 -2.37 0.37
C ALA A 188 14.00 -2.21 0.70
N ALA A 189 13.57 -2.44 1.95
CA ALA A 189 12.19 -2.18 2.33
C ALA A 189 11.91 -0.67 2.40
N CYS A 190 10.68 -0.27 2.00
CA CYS A 190 10.25 1.12 2.01
C CYS A 190 10.52 1.80 3.36
N GLY A 191 11.31 2.87 3.33
CA GLY A 191 11.68 3.64 4.53
C GLY A 191 12.82 3.06 5.38
N GLN A 192 13.25 1.83 5.16
CA GLN A 192 14.29 1.18 5.98
C GLN A 192 15.65 1.89 5.84
N LEU A 193 16.06 2.21 4.63
CA LEU A 193 17.30 2.95 4.37
C LEU A 193 17.29 4.32 5.06
N ARG A 194 16.17 5.05 5.00
CA ARG A 194 16.01 6.34 5.67
C ARG A 194 16.06 6.20 7.19
N SER A 195 15.39 5.20 7.76
CA SER A 195 15.40 4.93 9.20
C SER A 195 16.80 4.65 9.72
N ASN A 196 17.55 3.81 9.01
CA ASN A 196 18.93 3.47 9.35
C ASN A 196 19.87 4.67 9.23
N THR A 197 19.72 5.52 8.21
CA THR A 197 20.49 6.75 8.06
C THR A 197 20.22 7.71 9.22
N MET A 198 18.94 7.95 9.56
CA MET A 198 18.58 8.83 10.69
C MET A 198 19.08 8.31 12.04
N LYS A 199 19.11 6.98 12.24
CA LYS A 199 19.70 6.38 13.47
C LYS A 199 21.22 6.63 13.55
N ARG A 200 21.94 6.44 12.43
CA ARG A 200 23.38 6.71 12.35
C ARG A 200 23.71 8.18 12.61
N ASP A 201 22.92 9.10 12.06
CA ASP A 201 23.13 10.54 12.26
C ASP A 201 22.85 10.95 13.71
N ARG A 202 21.82 10.39 14.35
CA ARG A 202 21.56 10.60 15.79
C ARG A 202 22.68 10.05 16.68
N GLN A 203 23.20 8.86 16.36
CA GLN A 203 24.30 8.27 17.12
C GLN A 203 25.59 9.10 16.99
N LYS A 204 25.88 9.63 15.79
CA LYS A 204 27.01 10.56 15.58
C LYS A 204 26.83 11.84 16.37
N ALA A 205 25.66 12.46 16.32
CA ALA A 205 25.37 13.69 17.07
C ALA A 205 25.50 13.51 18.59
N VAL A 206 25.11 12.32 19.12
CA VAL A 206 25.26 12.00 20.56
C VAL A 206 26.73 11.76 20.92
N ALA A 207 27.53 11.16 20.05
CA ALA A 207 28.97 10.93 20.28
C ALA A 207 29.79 12.22 20.20
N GLU A 208 29.34 13.23 19.44
CA GLU A 208 29.98 14.54 19.34
C GLU A 208 29.67 15.45 20.53
N VAL A 209 28.61 15.18 21.29
CA VAL A 209 28.19 15.97 22.47
C VAL A 209 28.78 15.42 23.80
N ASN A 210 29.24 14.17 23.82
CA ASN A 210 29.90 13.53 24.95
C ASN A 210 31.26 12.97 24.51
N PRO A 211 32.34 13.83 24.48
CA PRO A 211 33.69 13.39 24.20
C PRO A 211 34.30 12.60 25.37
#